data_c9b2cb31e6c901c6f775d106f8371ad8
#
_entry.id   c9b2cb31e6c901c6f775d106f8371ad8
#
_cell.length_a   1.000
_cell.length_b   1.000
_cell.length_c   1.000
_cell.angle_alpha   90.00
_cell.angle_beta   90.00
_cell.angle_gamma   90.00
#
_symmetry.space_group_name_H-M   'P 1'
#
loop_
_entity.id
_entity.type
_entity.pdbx_description
1 polymer ?
#
loop_
_entity_poly.entity_id
_entity_poly.type
_entity_poly.pdbx_seq_one_letter_code
_entity_poly.pdbx_strand_id
1 'polypeptide(L)'
;ASREELILDLLSPAADINAFEQTLMGFQKYASYFHHQEGRYFFDLEENAEAKVEFKSLSYSDEQAREKLYDLLKTEIFRETASAAVLTSVQDVQEILRQLDKARPRYVLTGRRLTQEERHQLYFGMDNRNLILLLEPKDDKFQLATDKDLLKWARRCLAARDLADSTAKSARRDDYERILRTDQGYSVDRIKKAGLVFVSWEKYGQDVAEDRVELEPLPPDCSKDKVLEKISQEYFDMLRIREHLEGRSDDIRERTVREVQTEYCKTLGFPVPLFNLLPKALREMCKDGVIGIQHSAGNFCHINPNLTETEFFYARITDPFEKAAPPIVCPKCGAWPCKCIVVDGP
;
A
#
# COMPACT_ATOMS: atom_id res chain seq x y z
N ALA A 1 1.89 -49.85 -8.42
CA ALA A 1 0.47 -50.19 -8.62
C ALA A 1 -0.30 -48.95 -9.01
N SER A 2 -1.35 -49.09 -9.85
CA SER A 2 -2.29 -48.00 -10.08
C SER A 2 -3.26 -47.86 -8.90
N ARG A 3 -4.03 -46.76 -8.86
CA ARG A 3 -5.07 -46.57 -7.84
C ARG A 3 -6.12 -47.69 -7.90
N GLU A 4 -6.52 -48.06 -9.10
CA GLU A 4 -7.51 -49.12 -9.34
C GLU A 4 -6.99 -50.50 -8.92
N GLU A 5 -5.74 -50.80 -9.22
CA GLU A 5 -5.08 -52.03 -8.76
C GLU A 5 -5.04 -52.11 -7.22
N LEU A 6 -4.68 -51.00 -6.55
CA LEU A 6 -4.65 -50.97 -5.09
C LEU A 6 -6.04 -51.12 -4.47
N ILE A 7 -7.08 -50.55 -5.11
CA ILE A 7 -8.47 -50.72 -4.67
C ILE A 7 -8.89 -52.19 -4.79
N LEU A 8 -8.59 -52.84 -5.93
CA LEU A 8 -8.95 -54.24 -6.13
C LEU A 8 -8.20 -55.20 -5.21
N ASP A 9 -6.93 -54.91 -4.93
CA ASP A 9 -6.07 -55.83 -4.15
C ASP A 9 -6.24 -55.68 -2.63
N LEU A 10 -6.56 -54.46 -2.14
CA LEU A 10 -6.51 -54.13 -0.73
C LEU A 10 -7.88 -53.88 -0.10
N LEU A 11 -8.91 -53.57 -0.88
CA LEU A 11 -10.23 -53.26 -0.33
C LEU A 11 -11.14 -54.49 -0.29
N SER A 12 -11.73 -54.74 0.86
CA SER A 12 -12.85 -55.66 0.97
C SER A 12 -14.14 -55.04 0.43
N PRO A 13 -15.14 -55.84 0.02
CA PRO A 13 -16.40 -55.32 -0.53
C PRO A 13 -17.18 -54.37 0.37
N ALA A 14 -16.88 -54.36 1.69
CA ALA A 14 -17.49 -53.46 2.67
C ALA A 14 -16.60 -52.27 3.08
N ALA A 15 -15.44 -52.08 2.44
CA ALA A 15 -14.50 -51.02 2.81
C ALA A 15 -14.94 -49.67 2.26
N ASP A 16 -14.70 -48.62 3.04
CA ASP A 16 -14.93 -47.22 2.62
C ASP A 16 -13.81 -46.77 1.68
N ILE A 17 -14.16 -46.58 0.39
CA ILE A 17 -13.22 -46.10 -0.63
C ILE A 17 -12.69 -44.72 -0.28
N ASN A 18 -13.50 -43.83 0.31
CA ASN A 18 -13.06 -42.48 0.67
C ASN A 18 -12.02 -42.54 1.80
N ALA A 19 -12.22 -43.37 2.79
CA ALA A 19 -11.24 -43.57 3.86
C ALA A 19 -9.92 -44.15 3.33
N PHE A 20 -9.99 -45.06 2.35
CA PHE A 20 -8.80 -45.59 1.68
C PHE A 20 -8.06 -44.49 0.88
N GLU A 21 -8.77 -43.65 0.12
CA GLU A 21 -8.15 -42.55 -0.61
C GLU A 21 -7.48 -41.52 0.32
N GLN A 22 -8.13 -41.16 1.43
CA GLN A 22 -7.53 -40.31 2.45
C GLN A 22 -6.26 -40.94 3.04
N THR A 23 -6.27 -42.25 3.25
CA THR A 23 -5.10 -42.97 3.70
C THR A 23 -3.97 -42.94 2.68
N LEU A 24 -4.23 -43.17 1.41
CA LEU A 24 -3.24 -43.06 0.34
C LEU A 24 -2.63 -41.67 0.25
N MET A 25 -3.47 -40.65 0.33
CA MET A 25 -2.99 -39.25 0.39
C MET A 25 -2.13 -39.00 1.64
N GLY A 26 -2.51 -39.56 2.77
CA GLY A 26 -1.70 -39.54 4.00
C GLY A 26 -0.34 -40.23 3.83
N PHE A 27 -0.32 -41.43 3.22
CA PHE A 27 0.94 -42.11 2.91
C PHE A 27 1.84 -41.27 1.98
N GLN A 28 1.29 -40.72 0.93
CA GLN A 28 2.03 -39.87 -0.01
C GLN A 28 2.66 -38.65 0.69
N LYS A 29 1.98 -38.13 1.70
CA LYS A 29 2.43 -36.94 2.44
C LYS A 29 3.46 -37.25 3.54
N TYR A 30 3.32 -38.39 4.21
CA TYR A 30 4.12 -38.69 5.44
C TYR A 30 5.10 -39.85 5.27
N ALA A 31 4.95 -40.71 4.25
CA ALA A 31 5.87 -41.80 4.03
C ALA A 31 7.02 -41.37 3.11
N SER A 32 8.21 -41.21 3.66
CA SER A 32 9.38 -40.67 3.02
C SER A 32 9.80 -41.34 1.70
N TYR A 33 9.49 -42.61 1.54
CA TYR A 33 9.90 -43.43 0.40
C TYR A 33 8.72 -43.88 -0.47
N PHE A 34 7.50 -43.40 -0.22
CA PHE A 34 6.31 -43.72 -0.99
C PHE A 34 6.03 -42.61 -2.00
N HIS A 35 5.98 -43.00 -3.26
CA HIS A 35 5.86 -42.07 -4.39
C HIS A 35 4.57 -42.27 -5.17
N HIS A 36 4.07 -41.23 -5.76
CA HIS A 36 2.99 -41.24 -6.74
C HIS A 36 3.41 -40.44 -7.97
N GLN A 37 3.58 -41.12 -9.09
CA GLN A 37 3.96 -40.52 -10.35
C GLN A 37 3.21 -41.20 -11.50
N GLU A 38 2.71 -40.42 -12.45
CA GLU A 38 1.96 -40.91 -13.63
C GLU A 38 0.81 -41.87 -13.26
N GLY A 39 0.09 -41.59 -12.18
CA GLY A 39 -1.01 -42.44 -11.71
C GLY A 39 -0.61 -43.73 -11.02
N ARG A 40 0.68 -43.97 -10.75
CA ARG A 40 1.21 -45.16 -10.09
C ARG A 40 1.81 -44.84 -8.75
N TYR A 41 1.58 -45.73 -7.79
CA TYR A 41 2.18 -45.73 -6.45
C TYR A 41 3.31 -46.72 -6.38
N PHE A 42 4.46 -46.33 -5.82
CA PHE A 42 5.63 -47.21 -5.68
C PHE A 42 6.52 -46.72 -4.52
N PHE A 43 7.39 -47.60 -4.06
CA PHE A 43 8.45 -47.26 -3.14
C PHE A 43 9.74 -47.02 -3.90
N ASP A 44 10.51 -46.01 -3.53
CA ASP A 44 11.82 -45.70 -4.09
C ASP A 44 12.85 -45.53 -2.96
N LEU A 45 14.12 -45.67 -3.28
CA LEU A 45 15.24 -45.41 -2.36
C LEU A 45 15.46 -43.91 -2.10
N GLU A 46 14.97 -43.05 -2.98
CA GLU A 46 15.00 -41.60 -2.78
C GLU A 46 13.77 -41.16 -1.92
N GLU A 47 14.02 -40.25 -1.00
CA GLU A 47 12.93 -39.65 -0.21
C GLU A 47 11.95 -38.88 -1.08
N ASN A 48 10.67 -39.02 -0.78
CA ASN A 48 9.62 -38.24 -1.39
C ASN A 48 9.76 -36.73 -1.05
N ALA A 49 9.73 -35.87 -2.05
CA ALA A 49 9.91 -34.43 -1.88
C ALA A 49 8.84 -33.81 -0.95
N GLU A 50 7.56 -34.24 -1.06
CA GLU A 50 6.47 -33.78 -0.20
C GLU A 50 6.70 -34.13 1.27
N ALA A 51 7.08 -35.40 1.55
CA ALA A 51 7.37 -35.83 2.91
C ALA A 51 8.56 -35.06 3.49
N LYS A 52 9.59 -34.86 2.69
CA LYS A 52 10.78 -34.11 3.14
C LYS A 52 10.48 -32.67 3.46
N VAL A 53 9.65 -32.00 2.65
CA VAL A 53 9.16 -30.63 2.93
C VAL A 53 8.31 -30.62 4.20
N GLU A 54 7.39 -31.58 4.38
CA GLU A 54 6.55 -31.66 5.59
C GLU A 54 7.41 -31.80 6.85
N PHE A 55 8.37 -32.74 6.88
CA PHE A 55 9.31 -32.90 8.02
C PHE A 55 10.14 -31.66 8.28
N LYS A 56 10.74 -31.09 7.23
CA LYS A 56 11.54 -29.87 7.35
C LYS A 56 10.68 -28.70 7.85
N SER A 57 9.41 -28.62 7.46
CA SER A 57 8.50 -27.54 7.85
C SER A 57 8.28 -27.48 9.36
N LEU A 58 8.40 -28.60 10.07
CA LEU A 58 8.28 -28.67 11.52
C LEU A 58 9.42 -27.96 12.26
N SER A 59 10.53 -27.69 11.59
CA SER A 59 11.66 -26.96 12.19
C SER A 59 11.46 -25.44 12.22
N TYR A 60 10.45 -24.92 11.54
CA TYR A 60 10.15 -23.48 11.51
C TYR A 60 9.14 -23.10 12.58
N SER A 61 9.43 -22.01 13.26
CA SER A 61 8.52 -21.45 14.27
C SER A 61 7.31 -20.76 13.62
N ASP A 62 6.26 -20.55 14.43
CA ASP A 62 5.10 -19.77 14.00
C ASP A 62 5.49 -18.31 13.68
N GLU A 63 6.51 -17.77 14.33
CA GLU A 63 7.00 -16.42 14.09
C GLU A 63 7.61 -16.29 12.70
N GLN A 64 8.48 -17.20 12.30
CA GLN A 64 9.03 -17.26 10.94
C GLN A 64 7.94 -17.44 9.88
N ALA A 65 6.92 -18.24 10.18
CA ALA A 65 5.77 -18.40 9.30
C ALA A 65 4.96 -17.11 9.17
N ARG A 66 4.75 -16.37 10.27
CA ARG A 66 4.08 -15.05 10.25
C ARG A 66 4.87 -14.03 9.42
N GLU A 67 6.17 -13.92 9.62
CA GLU A 67 7.04 -13.04 8.82
C GLU A 67 6.87 -13.34 7.33
N LYS A 68 6.90 -14.63 6.95
CA LYS A 68 6.68 -15.05 5.56
C LYS A 68 5.30 -14.64 5.03
N LEU A 69 4.23 -14.76 5.84
CA LEU A 69 2.88 -14.36 5.45
C LEU A 69 2.76 -12.84 5.28
N TYR A 70 3.36 -12.07 6.14
CA TYR A 70 3.39 -10.61 6.01
C TYR A 70 4.21 -10.16 4.79
N ASP A 71 5.29 -10.86 4.47
CA ASP A 71 6.03 -10.65 3.22
C ASP A 71 5.15 -10.91 1.99
N LEU A 72 4.40 -12.03 1.98
CA LEU A 72 3.45 -12.34 0.91
C LEU A 72 2.32 -11.28 0.78
N LEU A 73 1.79 -10.79 1.89
CA LEU A 73 0.81 -9.72 1.89
C LEU A 73 1.36 -8.47 1.19
N LYS A 74 2.59 -8.11 1.50
CA LYS A 74 3.25 -6.94 0.93
C LYS A 74 3.62 -7.12 -0.55
N THR A 75 4.26 -8.24 -0.89
CA THR A 75 4.89 -8.44 -2.21
C THR A 75 3.94 -9.04 -3.24
N GLU A 76 3.09 -9.98 -2.86
CA GLU A 76 2.24 -10.72 -3.80
C GLU A 76 0.82 -10.15 -3.88
N ILE A 77 0.30 -9.65 -2.76
CA ILE A 77 -1.07 -9.10 -2.71
C ILE A 77 -1.02 -7.61 -3.07
N PHE A 78 -0.25 -6.82 -2.32
CA PHE A 78 -0.17 -5.38 -2.53
C PHE A 78 0.83 -4.97 -3.63
N ARG A 79 1.74 -5.85 -3.99
CA ARG A 79 2.79 -5.65 -5.02
C ARG A 79 3.65 -4.40 -4.79
N GLU A 80 4.02 -4.19 -3.54
CA GLU A 80 4.89 -3.09 -3.14
C GLU A 80 6.02 -3.59 -2.24
N THR A 81 7.25 -3.18 -2.52
CA THR A 81 8.42 -3.64 -1.76
C THR A 81 9.06 -2.57 -0.90
N ALA A 82 8.86 -1.29 -1.24
CA ALA A 82 9.61 -0.18 -0.64
C ALA A 82 8.78 0.72 0.29
N SER A 83 7.61 1.20 -0.15
CA SER A 83 6.86 2.23 0.57
C SER A 83 5.76 1.69 1.50
N ALA A 84 5.45 0.40 1.43
CA ALA A 84 4.49 -0.24 2.31
C ALA A 84 5.15 -0.78 3.58
N ALA A 85 4.59 -0.44 4.73
CA ALA A 85 4.92 -1.05 6.01
C ALA A 85 3.87 -2.10 6.36
N VAL A 86 4.30 -3.20 6.97
CA VAL A 86 3.40 -4.23 7.49
C VAL A 86 3.36 -4.11 9.00
N LEU A 87 2.17 -3.83 9.53
CA LEU A 87 1.95 -3.69 10.97
C LEU A 87 1.67 -5.08 11.57
N THR A 88 2.63 -5.59 12.31
CA THR A 88 2.49 -6.85 13.05
C THR A 88 1.91 -6.65 14.44
N SER A 89 2.31 -5.54 15.11
CA SER A 89 1.70 -5.08 16.36
C SER A 89 1.64 -3.55 16.39
N VAL A 90 0.69 -2.99 17.13
CA VAL A 90 0.55 -1.53 17.25
C VAL A 90 1.72 -0.91 18.02
N GLN A 91 2.41 -1.69 18.85
CA GLN A 91 3.59 -1.22 19.59
C GLN A 91 4.81 -0.98 18.69
N ASP A 92 4.88 -1.69 17.54
CA ASP A 92 5.98 -1.56 16.56
C ASP A 92 5.80 -0.39 15.59
N VAL A 93 4.65 0.29 15.64
CA VAL A 93 4.31 1.41 14.73
C VAL A 93 5.39 2.46 14.72
N GLN A 94 5.89 2.86 15.87
CA GLN A 94 6.87 3.93 15.96
C GLN A 94 8.21 3.57 15.31
N GLU A 95 8.62 2.32 15.37
CA GLU A 95 9.85 1.84 14.74
C GLU A 95 9.72 1.75 13.22
N ILE A 96 8.63 1.17 12.75
CA ILE A 96 8.31 1.08 11.31
C ILE A 96 8.21 2.47 10.69
N LEU A 97 7.60 3.41 11.39
CA LEU A 97 7.35 4.75 10.86
C LEU A 97 8.56 5.70 11.00
N ARG A 98 9.53 5.38 11.84
CA ARG A 98 10.84 6.06 11.83
C ARG A 98 11.66 5.77 10.57
N GLN A 99 11.48 4.60 9.98
CA GLN A 99 12.21 4.16 8.78
C GLN A 99 11.62 4.73 7.48
N LEU A 100 10.41 5.28 7.52
CA LEU A 100 9.73 5.79 6.34
C LEU A 100 9.94 7.30 6.20
N ASP A 101 10.10 7.80 4.97
CA ASP A 101 10.21 9.23 4.67
C ASP A 101 9.00 10.01 5.19
N LYS A 102 9.23 10.96 6.10
CA LYS A 102 8.17 11.67 6.84
C LYS A 102 7.28 12.57 5.98
N ALA A 103 7.68 12.84 4.75
CA ALA A 103 7.02 13.78 3.86
C ALA A 103 6.17 13.12 2.76
N ARG A 104 6.09 11.81 2.71
CA ARG A 104 5.38 11.06 1.67
C ARG A 104 4.26 10.20 2.24
N PRO A 105 3.15 10.00 1.48
CA PRO A 105 2.10 9.06 1.85
C PRO A 105 2.65 7.65 2.03
N ARG A 106 2.11 6.93 2.99
CA ARG A 106 2.60 5.62 3.43
C ARG A 106 1.49 4.63 3.54
N TYR A 107 1.71 3.49 2.92
CA TYR A 107 0.81 2.36 3.06
C TYR A 107 1.16 1.57 4.31
N VAL A 108 0.15 1.35 5.15
CA VAL A 108 0.24 0.49 6.32
C VAL A 108 -0.72 -0.69 6.11
N LEU A 109 -0.16 -1.88 5.97
CA LEU A 109 -0.92 -3.11 5.77
C LEU A 109 -1.06 -3.84 7.10
N THR A 110 -2.25 -4.36 7.40
CA THR A 110 -2.48 -5.16 8.59
C THR A 110 -2.96 -6.57 8.23
N GLY A 111 -2.62 -7.54 9.07
CA GLY A 111 -3.07 -8.92 8.91
C GLY A 111 -4.43 -9.21 9.55
N ARG A 112 -5.07 -8.21 10.17
CA ARG A 112 -6.41 -8.26 10.81
C ARG A 112 -7.03 -6.87 10.87
N ARG A 113 -8.29 -6.80 11.19
CA ARG A 113 -8.92 -5.52 11.56
C ARG A 113 -8.30 -5.00 12.86
N LEU A 114 -7.97 -3.71 12.87
CA LEU A 114 -7.56 -3.03 14.09
C LEU A 114 -8.80 -2.63 14.91
N THR A 115 -8.63 -2.56 16.22
CA THR A 115 -9.62 -1.95 17.10
C THR A 115 -9.58 -0.43 16.95
N GLN A 116 -10.60 0.25 17.45
CA GLN A 116 -10.64 1.72 17.48
C GLN A 116 -9.44 2.31 18.25
N GLU A 117 -9.12 1.74 19.40
CA GLU A 117 -7.96 2.16 20.20
C GLU A 117 -6.63 2.00 19.46
N GLU A 118 -6.46 0.88 18.76
CA GLU A 118 -5.26 0.63 17.97
C GLU A 118 -5.13 1.60 16.79
N ARG A 119 -6.23 1.91 16.11
CA ARG A 119 -6.25 2.95 15.06
C ARG A 119 -5.91 4.32 15.64
N HIS A 120 -6.48 4.65 16.80
CA HIS A 120 -6.17 5.88 17.49
C HIS A 120 -4.67 5.97 17.83
N GLN A 121 -4.10 4.94 18.43
CA GLN A 121 -2.66 4.90 18.72
C GLN A 121 -1.79 5.05 17.46
N LEU A 122 -2.19 4.40 16.36
CA LEU A 122 -1.50 4.50 15.08
C LEU A 122 -1.50 5.94 14.55
N TYR A 123 -2.66 6.57 14.46
CA TYR A 123 -2.78 7.89 13.83
C TYR A 123 -2.28 9.01 14.75
N PHE A 124 -2.63 8.98 16.03
CA PHE A 124 -2.29 10.05 16.96
C PHE A 124 -0.89 9.94 17.55
N GLY A 125 -0.24 8.80 17.39
CA GLY A 125 1.19 8.65 17.67
C GLY A 125 2.10 9.33 16.63
N MET A 126 1.54 9.91 15.55
CA MET A 126 2.28 10.44 14.41
C MET A 126 1.99 11.91 14.13
N ASP A 127 3.04 12.69 13.81
CA ASP A 127 2.88 14.09 13.42
C ASP A 127 2.13 14.25 12.08
N ASN A 128 2.54 13.49 11.06
CA ASN A 128 1.98 13.56 9.72
C ASN A 128 0.94 12.46 9.51
N ARG A 129 -0.06 12.41 10.38
CA ARG A 129 -1.05 11.33 10.45
C ARG A 129 -1.93 11.22 9.21
N ASN A 130 -2.21 12.32 8.51
CA ASN A 130 -3.01 12.32 7.29
C ASN A 130 -2.28 11.69 6.08
N LEU A 131 -0.98 11.42 6.20
CA LEU A 131 -0.21 10.70 5.19
C LEU A 131 -0.19 9.17 5.40
N ILE A 132 -0.87 8.65 6.41
CA ILE A 132 -0.99 7.22 6.66
C ILE A 132 -2.17 6.67 5.88
N LEU A 133 -1.90 5.72 4.98
CA LEU A 133 -2.90 5.01 4.20
C LEU A 133 -3.05 3.62 4.76
N LEU A 134 -4.03 3.43 5.67
CA LEU A 134 -4.24 2.17 6.38
C LEU A 134 -5.10 1.23 5.53
N LEU A 135 -4.58 0.02 5.32
CA LEU A 135 -5.22 -1.07 4.57
C LEU A 135 -5.42 -2.27 5.50
N GLU A 136 -6.66 -2.63 5.71
CA GLU A 136 -7.06 -3.74 6.59
C GLU A 136 -7.78 -4.83 5.80
N PRO A 137 -7.83 -6.09 6.29
CA PRO A 137 -8.66 -7.13 5.68
C PRO A 137 -10.14 -6.71 5.61
N LYS A 138 -10.81 -7.00 4.50
CA LYS A 138 -12.26 -6.80 4.37
C LYS A 138 -13.06 -7.70 5.30
N ASP A 139 -12.63 -8.95 5.43
CA ASP A 139 -13.22 -9.91 6.39
C ASP A 139 -12.74 -9.57 7.81
N ASP A 140 -13.67 -9.17 8.67
CA ASP A 140 -13.42 -8.79 10.06
C ASP A 140 -12.96 -9.96 10.95
N LYS A 141 -13.26 -11.20 10.55
CA LYS A 141 -12.86 -12.43 11.25
C LYS A 141 -11.51 -12.96 10.81
N PHE A 142 -10.99 -12.44 9.71
CA PHE A 142 -9.70 -12.89 9.18
C PHE A 142 -8.56 -12.41 10.07
N GLN A 143 -7.68 -13.35 10.42
CA GLN A 143 -6.48 -13.10 11.22
C GLN A 143 -5.29 -13.84 10.62
N LEU A 144 -4.49 -13.14 9.83
CA LEU A 144 -3.32 -13.68 9.13
C LEU A 144 -2.37 -14.44 10.06
N ALA A 145 -2.10 -13.87 11.23
CA ALA A 145 -1.11 -14.37 12.18
C ALA A 145 -1.53 -15.67 12.93
N THR A 146 -2.81 -16.03 12.88
CA THR A 146 -3.36 -17.17 13.63
C THR A 146 -4.11 -18.19 12.77
N ASP A 147 -4.27 -17.91 11.47
CA ASP A 147 -4.86 -18.87 10.52
C ASP A 147 -3.94 -20.09 10.38
N LYS A 148 -4.43 -21.24 10.85
CA LYS A 148 -3.64 -22.49 10.92
C LYS A 148 -3.20 -22.98 9.55
N ASP A 149 -4.04 -22.83 8.54
CA ASP A 149 -3.71 -23.27 7.18
C ASP A 149 -2.63 -22.37 6.57
N LEU A 150 -2.75 -21.06 6.74
CA LEU A 150 -1.74 -20.10 6.29
C LEU A 150 -0.39 -20.36 6.97
N LEU A 151 -0.37 -20.53 8.30
CA LEU A 151 0.87 -20.83 9.03
C LEU A 151 1.51 -22.14 8.55
N LYS A 152 0.69 -23.16 8.27
CA LYS A 152 1.18 -24.42 7.73
C LYS A 152 1.80 -24.26 6.35
N TRP A 153 1.10 -23.63 5.41
CA TRP A 153 1.63 -23.39 4.05
C TRP A 153 2.87 -22.49 4.08
N ALA A 154 2.92 -21.47 4.94
CA ALA A 154 4.09 -20.62 5.08
C ALA A 154 5.32 -21.41 5.57
N ARG A 155 5.18 -22.27 6.59
CA ARG A 155 6.29 -23.14 7.03
C ARG A 155 6.76 -24.08 5.93
N ARG A 156 5.84 -24.64 5.14
CA ARG A 156 6.17 -25.47 3.98
C ARG A 156 6.88 -24.68 2.88
N CYS A 157 6.47 -23.44 2.63
CA CYS A 157 7.17 -22.54 1.70
C CYS A 157 8.62 -22.29 2.13
N LEU A 158 8.87 -22.02 3.41
CA LEU A 158 10.22 -21.85 3.95
C LEU A 158 11.04 -23.14 3.78
N ALA A 159 10.47 -24.28 4.14
CA ALA A 159 11.12 -25.59 4.01
C ALA A 159 11.45 -25.93 2.55
N ALA A 160 10.51 -25.72 1.63
CA ALA A 160 10.70 -26.00 0.22
C ALA A 160 11.79 -25.12 -0.40
N ARG A 161 11.84 -23.83 -0.02
CA ARG A 161 12.90 -22.91 -0.45
C ARG A 161 14.28 -23.37 0.03
N ASP A 162 14.43 -23.62 1.32
CA ASP A 162 15.71 -24.08 1.89
C ASP A 162 16.19 -25.38 1.24
N LEU A 163 15.27 -26.32 0.96
CA LEU A 163 15.59 -27.58 0.31
C LEU A 163 15.98 -27.38 -1.17
N ALA A 164 15.30 -26.47 -1.87
CA ALA A 164 15.67 -26.12 -3.25
C ALA A 164 17.05 -25.49 -3.32
N ASP A 165 17.34 -24.54 -2.42
CA ASP A 165 18.62 -23.81 -2.37
C ASP A 165 19.80 -24.72 -1.98
N SER A 166 19.55 -25.73 -1.13
CA SER A 166 20.58 -26.69 -0.67
C SER A 166 20.80 -27.87 -1.62
N THR A 167 19.96 -28.05 -2.65
CA THR A 167 20.00 -29.23 -3.51
C THR A 167 20.80 -28.97 -4.79
N ALA A 168 21.82 -29.81 -5.03
CA ALA A 168 22.65 -29.77 -6.26
C ALA A 168 21.96 -30.43 -7.48
N LYS A 169 21.03 -31.38 -7.26
CA LYS A 169 20.31 -32.10 -8.33
C LYS A 169 19.16 -31.23 -8.89
N SER A 170 19.21 -30.92 -10.19
CA SER A 170 18.20 -30.07 -10.85
C SER A 170 16.77 -30.61 -10.73
N ALA A 171 16.56 -31.86 -11.05
CA ALA A 171 15.22 -32.47 -10.99
C ALA A 171 14.59 -32.40 -9.59
N ARG A 172 15.38 -32.57 -8.55
CA ARG A 172 14.89 -32.47 -7.17
C ARG A 172 14.62 -31.02 -6.76
N ARG A 173 15.41 -30.08 -7.27
CA ARG A 173 15.16 -28.65 -7.09
C ARG A 173 13.82 -28.27 -7.70
N ASP A 174 13.51 -28.75 -8.90
CA ASP A 174 12.26 -28.48 -9.61
C ASP A 174 11.04 -28.98 -8.81
N ASP A 175 11.16 -30.15 -8.14
CA ASP A 175 10.10 -30.64 -7.25
C ASP A 175 9.86 -29.71 -6.07
N TYR A 176 10.91 -29.25 -5.39
CA TYR A 176 10.78 -28.31 -4.27
C TYR A 176 10.24 -26.96 -4.72
N GLU A 177 10.68 -26.44 -5.85
CA GLU A 177 10.14 -25.19 -6.42
C GLU A 177 8.66 -25.32 -6.83
N ARG A 178 8.24 -26.49 -7.30
CA ARG A 178 6.85 -26.77 -7.59
C ARG A 178 6.00 -26.75 -6.32
N ILE A 179 6.47 -27.41 -5.23
CA ILE A 179 5.80 -27.41 -3.92
C ILE A 179 5.73 -25.96 -3.39
N LEU A 180 6.84 -25.22 -3.44
CA LEU A 180 6.89 -23.81 -3.03
C LEU A 180 5.83 -22.99 -3.74
N ARG A 181 5.76 -23.07 -5.09
CA ARG A 181 4.77 -22.31 -5.88
C ARG A 181 3.33 -22.70 -5.54
N THR A 182 3.07 -23.99 -5.30
CA THR A 182 1.74 -24.49 -4.95
C THR A 182 1.29 -23.96 -3.59
N ASP A 183 2.12 -24.12 -2.54
CA ASP A 183 1.79 -23.68 -1.18
C ASP A 183 1.73 -22.14 -1.07
N GLN A 184 2.58 -21.44 -1.81
CA GLN A 184 2.50 -19.98 -1.95
C GLN A 184 1.20 -19.54 -2.65
N GLY A 185 0.79 -20.25 -3.70
CA GLY A 185 -0.49 -20.03 -4.38
C GLY A 185 -1.68 -20.17 -3.44
N TYR A 186 -1.73 -21.22 -2.63
CA TYR A 186 -2.79 -21.41 -1.62
C TYR A 186 -2.82 -20.28 -0.59
N SER A 187 -1.64 -19.84 -0.13
CA SER A 187 -1.54 -18.71 0.80
C SER A 187 -2.07 -17.41 0.17
N VAL A 188 -1.65 -17.10 -1.05
CA VAL A 188 -2.08 -15.91 -1.80
C VAL A 188 -3.58 -15.93 -2.05
N ASP A 189 -4.15 -17.07 -2.48
CA ASP A 189 -5.57 -17.20 -2.72
C ASP A 189 -6.41 -17.02 -1.45
N ARG A 190 -5.93 -17.57 -0.32
CA ARG A 190 -6.58 -17.41 0.99
C ARG A 190 -6.60 -15.96 1.43
N ILE A 191 -5.45 -15.25 1.30
CA ILE A 191 -5.35 -13.83 1.66
C ILE A 191 -6.22 -12.97 0.72
N LYS A 192 -6.22 -13.25 -0.60
CA LYS A 192 -7.09 -12.54 -1.57
C LYS A 192 -8.57 -12.69 -1.26
N LYS A 193 -9.00 -13.86 -0.79
CA LYS A 193 -10.40 -14.08 -0.37
C LYS A 193 -10.81 -13.22 0.82
N ALA A 194 -9.89 -12.93 1.74
CA ALA A 194 -10.14 -12.00 2.83
C ALA A 194 -10.39 -10.56 2.33
N GLY A 195 -9.83 -10.20 1.17
CA GLY A 195 -9.91 -8.88 0.58
C GLY A 195 -9.19 -7.81 1.40
N LEU A 196 -9.16 -6.59 0.87
CA LEU A 196 -8.66 -5.42 1.61
C LEU A 196 -9.71 -4.31 1.56
N VAL A 197 -9.68 -3.48 2.58
CA VAL A 197 -10.41 -2.21 2.67
C VAL A 197 -9.43 -1.09 2.97
N PHE A 198 -9.68 0.09 2.41
CA PHE A 198 -9.03 1.32 2.82
C PHE A 198 -9.78 1.91 4.00
N VAL A 199 -9.04 2.30 5.03
CA VAL A 199 -9.60 3.00 6.20
C VAL A 199 -9.50 4.49 5.92
N SER A 200 -10.65 5.13 5.66
CA SER A 200 -10.75 6.56 5.47
C SER A 200 -11.37 7.23 6.69
N TRP A 201 -10.93 8.45 6.97
CA TRP A 201 -11.58 9.31 7.96
C TRP A 201 -12.68 10.12 7.28
N GLU A 202 -13.78 10.36 7.98
CA GLU A 202 -14.94 11.05 7.41
C GLU A 202 -14.53 12.40 6.80
N LYS A 203 -15.02 12.64 5.60
CA LYS A 203 -14.77 13.86 4.84
C LYS A 203 -15.37 15.06 5.57
N TYR A 204 -14.60 16.12 5.75
CA TYR A 204 -15.14 17.46 6.02
C TYR A 204 -15.81 17.72 7.36
N GLY A 205 -15.34 17.19 8.48
CA GLY A 205 -15.75 17.61 9.79
C GLY A 205 -14.64 18.38 10.52
N GLN A 206 -14.95 19.50 11.15
CA GLN A 206 -14.01 20.22 12.03
C GLN A 206 -13.62 19.39 13.25
N ASP A 207 -14.49 18.45 13.64
CA ASP A 207 -14.23 17.46 14.66
C ASP A 207 -14.29 16.07 14.01
N VAL A 208 -13.14 15.54 13.65
CA VAL A 208 -13.02 14.13 13.29
C VAL A 208 -13.23 13.34 14.58
N ALA A 209 -14.50 13.03 14.87
CA ALA A 209 -14.82 12.13 15.95
C ALA A 209 -14.15 10.79 15.65
N GLU A 210 -13.40 10.27 16.61
CA GLU A 210 -12.65 9.01 16.52
C GLU A 210 -13.50 7.82 16.06
N ASP A 211 -14.81 7.96 16.10
CA ASP A 211 -15.81 6.95 15.81
C ASP A 211 -16.23 6.85 14.33
N ARG A 212 -15.80 7.80 13.48
CA ARG A 212 -16.29 7.90 12.11
C ARG A 212 -15.23 7.50 11.09
N VAL A 213 -14.86 6.24 11.15
CA VAL A 213 -13.99 5.61 10.16
C VAL A 213 -14.85 4.91 9.13
N GLU A 214 -14.75 5.32 7.87
CA GLU A 214 -15.33 4.61 6.75
C GLU A 214 -14.36 3.54 6.24
N LEU A 215 -14.92 2.40 5.83
CA LEU A 215 -14.18 1.26 5.30
C LEU A 215 -14.52 1.09 3.83
N GLU A 216 -13.65 1.60 2.97
CA GLU A 216 -13.82 1.54 1.51
C GLU A 216 -13.31 0.22 0.94
N PRO A 217 -14.19 -0.64 0.39
CA PRO A 217 -13.76 -1.88 -0.23
C PRO A 217 -12.84 -1.63 -1.42
N LEU A 218 -11.71 -2.33 -1.45
CA LEU A 218 -10.78 -2.28 -2.57
C LEU A 218 -11.08 -3.38 -3.60
N PRO A 219 -10.63 -3.19 -4.86
CA PRO A 219 -10.73 -4.22 -5.87
C PRO A 219 -10.02 -5.52 -5.45
N PRO A 220 -10.40 -6.69 -6.00
CA PRO A 220 -9.71 -7.96 -5.71
C PRO A 220 -8.21 -7.93 -6.07
N ASP A 221 -7.81 -7.16 -7.08
CA ASP A 221 -6.42 -6.82 -7.37
C ASP A 221 -6.03 -5.61 -6.53
N CYS A 222 -5.48 -5.87 -5.36
CA CYS A 222 -5.08 -4.87 -4.38
C CYS A 222 -3.67 -4.32 -4.62
N SER A 223 -3.16 -4.35 -5.85
CA SER A 223 -1.87 -3.72 -6.17
C SER A 223 -1.88 -2.23 -5.84
N LYS A 224 -0.72 -1.69 -5.53
CA LYS A 224 -0.54 -0.25 -5.20
C LYS A 224 -1.20 0.66 -6.23
N ASP A 225 -1.02 0.37 -7.53
CA ASP A 225 -1.57 1.20 -8.60
C ASP A 225 -3.11 1.17 -8.60
N LYS A 226 -3.71 0.00 -8.35
CA LYS A 226 -5.17 -0.13 -8.23
C LYS A 226 -5.72 0.55 -6.98
N VAL A 227 -4.99 0.47 -5.88
CA VAL A 227 -5.33 1.21 -4.65
C VAL A 227 -5.26 2.71 -4.90
N LEU A 228 -4.18 3.21 -5.52
CA LEU A 228 -4.05 4.62 -5.89
C LEU A 228 -5.14 5.07 -6.85
N GLU A 229 -5.46 4.28 -7.88
CA GLU A 229 -6.54 4.58 -8.82
C GLU A 229 -7.89 4.74 -8.09
N LYS A 230 -8.24 3.79 -7.24
CA LYS A 230 -9.49 3.82 -6.47
C LYS A 230 -9.54 5.01 -5.52
N ILE A 231 -8.48 5.23 -4.76
CA ILE A 231 -8.42 6.25 -3.72
C ILE A 231 -8.27 7.65 -4.34
N SER A 232 -7.51 7.80 -5.44
CA SER A 232 -7.32 9.11 -6.07
C SER A 232 -8.60 9.67 -6.64
N GLN A 233 -9.49 8.83 -7.17
CA GLN A 233 -10.79 9.29 -7.67
C GLN A 233 -11.68 9.87 -6.58
N GLU A 234 -11.52 9.44 -5.34
CA GLU A 234 -12.40 9.83 -4.23
C GLU A 234 -11.74 10.76 -3.19
N TYR A 235 -10.44 10.61 -2.95
CA TYR A 235 -9.77 11.25 -1.81
C TYR A 235 -8.57 12.11 -2.16
N PHE A 236 -7.94 11.92 -3.31
CA PHE A 236 -6.63 12.50 -3.64
C PHE A 236 -6.62 13.29 -4.94
N ASP A 237 -7.78 13.52 -5.53
CA ASP A 237 -7.88 14.30 -6.76
C ASP A 237 -7.47 15.75 -6.49
N MET A 238 -6.73 16.32 -7.43
CA MET A 238 -6.35 17.72 -7.40
C MET A 238 -7.56 18.65 -7.32
N LEU A 239 -8.67 18.28 -7.96
CA LEU A 239 -9.92 19.04 -7.92
C LEU A 239 -10.45 19.14 -6.49
N ARG A 240 -10.45 18.05 -5.74
CA ARG A 240 -10.90 18.06 -4.33
C ARG A 240 -10.00 18.85 -3.41
N ILE A 241 -8.68 18.77 -3.61
CA ILE A 241 -7.72 19.60 -2.88
C ILE A 241 -8.04 21.08 -3.16
N ARG A 242 -8.29 21.41 -4.43
CA ARG A 242 -8.63 22.76 -4.85
C ARG A 242 -9.95 23.23 -4.23
N GLU A 243 -11.03 22.47 -4.35
CA GLU A 243 -12.33 22.80 -3.75
C GLU A 243 -12.23 23.01 -2.23
N HIS A 244 -11.47 22.16 -1.54
CA HIS A 244 -11.26 22.30 -0.11
C HIS A 244 -10.43 23.54 0.24
N LEU A 245 -9.41 23.88 -0.58
CA LEU A 245 -8.62 25.11 -0.43
C LEU A 245 -9.45 26.36 -0.72
N GLU A 246 -10.29 26.33 -1.76
CA GLU A 246 -11.19 27.44 -2.12
C GLU A 246 -12.20 27.72 -0.99
N GLY A 247 -12.79 26.67 -0.40
CA GLY A 247 -13.68 26.81 0.76
C GLY A 247 -13.01 27.35 2.03
N ARG A 248 -11.66 27.34 2.07
CA ARG A 248 -10.84 27.84 3.17
C ARG A 248 -9.92 29.01 2.74
N SER A 249 -10.23 29.69 1.66
CA SER A 249 -9.38 30.74 1.11
C SER A 249 -9.02 31.81 2.15
N ASP A 250 -9.94 32.17 3.03
CA ASP A 250 -9.72 33.13 4.11
C ASP A 250 -8.77 32.62 5.19
N ASP A 251 -8.85 31.33 5.54
CA ASP A 251 -8.02 30.69 6.56
C ASP A 251 -6.57 30.51 6.12
N ILE A 252 -6.33 30.34 4.83
CA ILE A 252 -4.99 30.13 4.27
C ILE A 252 -4.26 31.42 3.92
N ARG A 253 -4.95 32.56 3.93
CA ARG A 253 -4.33 33.89 3.70
C ARG A 253 -3.24 34.18 4.72
N GLU A 254 -2.25 34.93 4.30
CA GLU A 254 -1.08 35.30 5.11
C GLU A 254 -0.19 34.11 5.55
N ARG A 255 -0.55 32.89 5.18
CA ARG A 255 0.24 31.70 5.45
C ARG A 255 1.15 31.34 4.27
N THR A 256 2.25 30.69 4.56
CA THR A 256 3.12 30.14 3.52
C THR A 256 2.53 28.83 2.95
N VAL A 257 2.87 28.53 1.69
CA VAL A 257 2.50 27.24 1.07
C VAL A 257 2.96 26.07 1.94
N ARG A 258 4.15 26.19 2.57
CA ARG A 258 4.69 25.19 3.51
C ARG A 258 3.79 24.96 4.73
N GLU A 259 3.28 26.03 5.33
CA GLU A 259 2.41 25.92 6.50
C GLU A 259 1.09 25.23 6.15
N VAL A 260 0.52 25.59 5.00
CA VAL A 260 -0.70 24.93 4.49
C VAL A 260 -0.42 23.47 4.17
N GLN A 261 0.66 23.15 3.47
CA GLN A 261 1.06 21.76 3.20
C GLN A 261 1.24 20.97 4.49
N THR A 262 1.89 21.57 5.49
CA THR A 262 2.11 20.92 6.80
C THR A 262 0.80 20.63 7.52
N GLU A 263 -0.15 21.56 7.47
CA GLU A 263 -1.49 21.35 8.04
C GLU A 263 -2.20 20.19 7.35
N TYR A 264 -2.20 20.13 6.02
CA TYR A 264 -2.81 19.04 5.27
C TYR A 264 -2.16 17.68 5.58
N CYS A 265 -0.87 17.64 5.86
CA CYS A 265 -0.21 16.42 6.30
C CYS A 265 -0.63 15.96 7.70
N LYS A 266 -1.02 16.91 8.55
CA LYS A 266 -1.30 16.66 9.99
C LYS A 266 -2.79 16.46 10.29
N THR A 267 -3.68 17.06 9.54
CA THR A 267 -5.11 17.10 9.85
C THR A 267 -5.83 15.95 9.17
N LEU A 268 -6.33 14.99 9.96
CA LEU A 268 -7.17 13.91 9.46
C LEU A 268 -8.48 14.47 8.88
N GLY A 269 -9.00 13.81 7.86
CA GLY A 269 -10.21 14.26 7.16
C GLY A 269 -9.96 15.31 6.07
N PHE A 270 -8.79 15.93 6.03
CA PHE A 270 -8.41 16.78 4.90
C PHE A 270 -8.03 15.92 3.68
N PRO A 271 -8.20 16.45 2.46
CA PRO A 271 -7.68 15.78 1.28
C PRO A 271 -6.18 15.50 1.44
N VAL A 272 -5.75 14.26 1.17
CA VAL A 272 -4.35 13.88 1.35
C VAL A 272 -3.49 14.55 0.27
N PRO A 273 -2.46 15.34 0.65
CA PRO A 273 -1.63 16.06 -0.30
C PRO A 273 -0.59 15.11 -0.93
N LEU A 274 -1.05 14.22 -1.82
CA LEU A 274 -0.17 13.32 -2.56
C LEU A 274 0.81 14.10 -3.43
N PHE A 275 2.09 13.79 -3.31
CA PHE A 275 3.15 14.39 -4.13
C PHE A 275 3.08 15.92 -4.13
N ASN A 276 2.99 16.51 -5.32
CA ASN A 276 2.94 17.97 -5.53
C ASN A 276 1.52 18.47 -5.82
N LEU A 277 0.47 17.72 -5.47
CA LEU A 277 -0.90 18.09 -5.82
C LEU A 277 -1.36 19.39 -5.16
N LEU A 278 -1.05 19.58 -3.87
CA LEU A 278 -1.43 20.81 -3.17
C LEU A 278 -0.69 22.05 -3.71
N PRO A 279 0.64 22.06 -3.87
CA PRO A 279 1.33 23.16 -4.55
C PRO A 279 0.79 23.42 -5.96
N LYS A 280 0.43 22.37 -6.70
CA LYS A 280 -0.15 22.50 -8.04
C LYS A 280 -1.53 23.14 -8.00
N ALA A 281 -2.40 22.73 -7.08
CA ALA A 281 -3.72 23.32 -6.87
C ALA A 281 -3.60 24.83 -6.52
N LEU A 282 -2.70 25.20 -5.61
CA LEU A 282 -2.45 26.59 -5.25
C LEU A 282 -1.94 27.44 -6.45
N ARG A 283 -1.10 26.85 -7.31
CA ARG A 283 -0.66 27.52 -8.55
C ARG A 283 -1.83 27.76 -9.51
N GLU A 284 -2.74 26.80 -9.63
CA GLU A 284 -3.93 26.96 -10.48
C GLU A 284 -4.89 28.00 -9.89
N MET A 285 -5.15 27.96 -8.58
CA MET A 285 -5.95 29.01 -7.91
C MET A 285 -5.37 30.41 -8.10
N CYS A 286 -4.05 30.54 -8.08
CA CYS A 286 -3.38 31.81 -8.36
C CYS A 286 -3.58 32.24 -9.81
N LYS A 287 -3.46 31.34 -10.80
CA LYS A 287 -3.71 31.63 -12.23
C LYS A 287 -5.14 32.07 -12.47
N ASP A 288 -6.08 31.45 -11.76
CA ASP A 288 -7.51 31.79 -11.91
C ASP A 288 -7.93 33.03 -11.11
N GLY A 289 -7.00 33.65 -10.37
CA GLY A 289 -7.24 34.84 -9.60
C GLY A 289 -8.07 34.62 -8.33
N VAL A 290 -8.08 33.41 -7.79
CA VAL A 290 -8.74 33.10 -6.51
C VAL A 290 -7.88 33.52 -5.32
N ILE A 291 -6.56 33.35 -5.44
CA ILE A 291 -5.55 33.78 -4.47
C ILE A 291 -4.41 34.51 -5.15
N GLY A 292 -3.65 35.29 -4.38
CA GLY A 292 -2.34 35.83 -4.77
C GLY A 292 -1.22 35.00 -4.13
N ILE A 293 -0.02 35.08 -4.72
CA ILE A 293 1.20 34.45 -4.15
C ILE A 293 2.30 35.49 -4.12
N GLN A 294 2.86 35.74 -2.95
CA GLN A 294 3.93 36.70 -2.72
C GLN A 294 5.22 35.99 -2.33
N HIS A 295 6.28 36.20 -3.07
CA HIS A 295 7.62 35.77 -2.70
C HIS A 295 8.30 36.79 -1.77
N SER A 296 9.16 36.33 -0.86
CA SER A 296 9.84 37.12 0.17
C SER A 296 10.70 38.29 -0.32
N ALA A 297 11.01 38.33 -1.62
CA ALA A 297 11.79 39.40 -2.24
C ALA A 297 10.96 40.62 -2.70
N GLY A 298 9.69 40.72 -2.31
CA GLY A 298 8.82 41.84 -2.71
C GLY A 298 8.28 41.74 -4.14
N ASN A 299 8.61 40.67 -4.85
CA ASN A 299 8.09 40.44 -6.18
C ASN A 299 6.74 39.74 -6.07
N PHE A 300 5.71 40.42 -6.49
CA PHE A 300 4.37 39.89 -6.59
C PHE A 300 4.27 38.97 -7.80
N CYS A 301 3.86 37.74 -7.56
CA CYS A 301 3.65 36.75 -8.61
C CYS A 301 2.17 36.54 -8.84
N HIS A 302 1.63 37.24 -9.83
CA HIS A 302 0.30 36.92 -10.34
C HIS A 302 0.29 35.56 -11.04
N ILE A 303 1.31 35.27 -11.78
CA ILE A 303 1.49 34.08 -12.60
C ILE A 303 3.00 33.94 -12.83
N ASN A 304 3.81 33.65 -11.85
CA ASN A 304 5.23 33.46 -12.17
C ASN A 304 5.56 31.99 -12.39
N PRO A 305 5.68 31.55 -13.65
CA PRO A 305 6.17 30.22 -13.95
C PRO A 305 7.65 30.02 -13.56
N ASN A 306 8.36 31.08 -13.15
CA ASN A 306 9.79 31.08 -12.91
C ASN A 306 10.20 30.89 -11.43
N LEU A 307 9.25 30.80 -10.49
CA LEU A 307 9.57 30.40 -9.12
C LEU A 307 9.97 28.94 -9.10
N THR A 308 11.14 28.67 -8.56
CA THR A 308 11.54 27.29 -8.24
C THR A 308 10.55 26.68 -7.25
N GLU A 309 10.49 25.34 -7.18
CA GLU A 309 9.62 24.68 -6.23
C GLU A 309 9.92 25.11 -4.78
N THR A 310 11.19 25.30 -4.45
CA THR A 310 11.63 25.74 -3.12
C THR A 310 11.14 27.16 -2.81
N GLU A 311 11.29 28.09 -3.74
CA GLU A 311 10.80 29.46 -3.56
C GLU A 311 9.29 29.52 -3.42
N PHE A 312 8.55 28.75 -4.23
CA PHE A 312 7.11 28.63 -4.13
C PHE A 312 6.67 28.06 -2.77
N PHE A 313 7.40 27.11 -2.26
CA PHE A 313 7.09 26.47 -0.97
C PHE A 313 7.17 27.44 0.23
N TYR A 314 8.03 28.43 0.14
CA TYR A 314 8.16 29.49 1.14
C TYR A 314 7.40 30.77 0.80
N ALA A 315 6.72 30.82 -0.35
CA ALA A 315 5.90 31.96 -0.72
C ALA A 315 4.64 32.07 0.15
N ARG A 316 4.19 33.30 0.39
CA ARG A 316 3.00 33.62 1.16
C ARG A 316 1.77 33.66 0.28
N ILE A 317 0.66 33.11 0.73
CA ILE A 317 -0.64 33.20 0.10
C ILE A 317 -1.28 34.52 0.53
N THR A 318 -1.77 35.29 -0.43
CA THR A 318 -2.38 36.59 -0.20
C THR A 318 -3.74 36.70 -0.86
N ASP A 319 -4.40 37.81 -0.68
CA ASP A 319 -5.57 38.17 -1.49
C ASP A 319 -5.25 38.14 -3.01
N PRO A 320 -6.25 37.82 -3.84
CA PRO A 320 -6.07 37.89 -5.26
C PRO A 320 -5.68 39.35 -5.63
N PHE A 321 -4.56 39.48 -6.31
CA PHE A 321 -4.21 40.79 -6.83
C PHE A 321 -5.22 41.16 -7.88
N GLU A 322 -5.79 42.38 -7.80
CA GLU A 322 -6.50 42.94 -8.93
C GLU A 322 -5.61 42.80 -10.17
N LYS A 323 -6.13 42.21 -11.24
CA LYS A 323 -5.39 42.15 -12.52
C LYS A 323 -4.90 43.56 -12.80
N ALA A 324 -3.63 43.80 -12.54
CA ALA A 324 -3.04 45.10 -12.89
C ALA A 324 -3.45 45.38 -14.33
N ALA A 325 -4.13 46.47 -14.53
CA ALA A 325 -4.51 46.87 -15.89
C ALA A 325 -3.28 46.66 -16.77
N PRO A 326 -3.42 45.98 -17.91
CA PRO A 326 -2.25 45.66 -18.73
C PRO A 326 -1.38 46.90 -18.81
N PRO A 327 -0.07 46.78 -18.52
CA PRO A 327 0.78 47.95 -18.42
C PRO A 327 0.54 48.84 -19.65
N ILE A 328 0.15 50.10 -19.41
CA ILE A 328 -0.12 51.00 -20.50
C ILE A 328 1.16 51.08 -21.31
N VAL A 329 1.23 50.29 -22.36
CA VAL A 329 2.35 50.28 -23.29
C VAL A 329 2.44 51.68 -23.88
N CYS A 330 3.61 52.26 -23.91
CA CYS A 330 3.81 53.56 -24.49
C CYS A 330 3.24 53.60 -25.91
N PRO A 331 2.30 54.51 -26.23
CA PRO A 331 1.67 54.56 -27.54
C PRO A 331 2.67 54.88 -28.66
N LYS A 332 3.87 55.38 -28.31
CA LYS A 332 4.92 55.71 -29.29
C LYS A 332 5.89 54.54 -29.53
N CYS A 333 6.27 53.78 -28.55
CA CYS A 333 7.29 52.73 -28.70
C CYS A 333 6.78 51.29 -28.42
N GLY A 334 5.54 51.14 -27.98
CA GLY A 334 4.97 49.83 -27.69
C GLY A 334 5.62 49.07 -26.53
N ALA A 335 6.51 49.73 -25.76
CA ALA A 335 7.26 49.08 -24.67
C ALA A 335 6.85 49.57 -23.28
N TRP A 336 6.99 48.69 -22.29
CA TRP A 336 6.96 49.00 -20.86
C TRP A 336 8.23 48.45 -20.18
N PRO A 337 8.98 49.25 -19.40
CA PRO A 337 8.90 50.74 -19.31
C PRO A 337 9.23 51.41 -20.64
N CYS A 338 8.69 52.62 -20.84
CA CYS A 338 8.88 53.37 -22.06
C CYS A 338 10.36 53.62 -22.34
N LYS A 339 10.81 53.24 -23.54
CA LYS A 339 12.18 53.46 -24.01
C LYS A 339 12.33 54.71 -24.88
N CYS A 340 11.29 55.53 -24.94
CA CYS A 340 11.39 56.80 -25.64
C CYS A 340 12.39 57.70 -24.92
N ILE A 341 13.43 58.14 -25.60
CA ILE A 341 14.33 59.16 -25.11
C ILE A 341 13.50 60.42 -25.02
N VAL A 342 13.36 60.97 -23.82
CA VAL A 342 12.87 62.36 -23.68
C VAL A 342 13.97 63.26 -24.24
N VAL A 343 13.80 63.69 -25.45
CA VAL A 343 14.62 64.80 -25.97
C VAL A 343 14.01 66.07 -25.36
N ASP A 344 14.62 66.53 -24.27
CA ASP A 344 14.32 67.90 -23.79
C ASP A 344 14.69 68.88 -24.94
N GLY A 345 13.65 69.35 -25.53
CA GLY A 345 13.81 70.47 -26.52
C GLY A 345 14.02 71.79 -25.78
N PRO A 346 14.57 72.75 -26.43
CA PRO A 346 15.12 73.98 -25.89
C PRO A 346 14.13 74.86 -25.17
#